data_df9721d11cafa6113e663874ed83b165
#
_entry.id   df9721d11cafa6113e663874ed83b165
#
_cell.length_a   1.000
_cell.length_b   1.000
_cell.length_c   1.000
_cell.angle_alpha   90.00
_cell.angle_beta   90.00
_cell.angle_gamma   90.00
#
_symmetry.space_group_name_H-M   'P 1'
#
loop_
_entity.id
_entity.type
_entity.pdbx_description
1 polymer ?
#
loop_
_entity_poly.entity_id
_entity_poly.type
_entity_poly.pdbx_seq_one_letter_code
_entity_poly.pdbx_strand_id
1 'polypeptide(L)'
;AEEGALTAVHMTVSEADCRLESDGMLSCTISAQAIVLLRQERRLRCIEDMYLPGKELAAQAEHLVLQNMPSAQPFTSEGSETLQTAQHVSHVIAAQAVCCGAKRVSESELQIKAGVRVLYLSDEQQLCAVQRIVPLTMPYSEAGEPEELTLSARATAAGERGLLLTITANGAAATQERVTFCHISALEIKPKESSHNGVTLVLKQINGEERLWDIAKNCGTTEQAIRCANDLPAEAECVQNAMLLIPIQD
;
A
#
# COMPACT_ATOMS: atom_id res chain seq x y z
N ALA A 1 -2.05 -12.83 -17.89
CA ALA A 1 -1.61 -12.16 -16.67
C ALA A 1 -0.83 -13.19 -15.86
N GLU A 2 0.39 -12.88 -15.43
CA GLU A 2 1.13 -13.73 -14.51
C GLU A 2 0.39 -13.78 -13.16
N GLU A 3 0.36 -14.95 -12.53
CA GLU A 3 -0.24 -15.18 -11.22
C GLU A 3 0.34 -14.19 -10.20
N GLY A 4 -0.52 -13.38 -9.57
CA GLY A 4 -0.13 -12.41 -8.54
C GLY A 4 -0.02 -10.95 -9.00
N ALA A 5 -0.35 -10.60 -10.25
CA ALA A 5 -0.40 -9.21 -10.68
C ALA A 5 -1.71 -8.55 -10.25
N LEU A 6 -1.63 -7.55 -9.38
CA LEU A 6 -2.75 -6.65 -9.08
C LEU A 6 -2.93 -5.68 -10.25
N THR A 7 -4.14 -5.62 -10.80
CA THR A 7 -4.46 -4.73 -11.93
C THR A 7 -5.53 -3.73 -11.47
N ALA A 8 -5.20 -2.45 -11.55
CA ALA A 8 -6.17 -1.37 -11.41
C ALA A 8 -6.46 -0.77 -12.79
N VAL A 9 -7.72 -0.51 -13.09
CA VAL A 9 -8.14 0.11 -14.34
C VAL A 9 -8.88 1.40 -14.01
N HIS A 10 -8.31 2.53 -14.41
CA HIS A 10 -8.96 3.84 -14.33
C HIS A 10 -9.51 4.18 -15.70
N MET A 11 -10.82 4.40 -15.77
CA MET A 11 -11.49 4.80 -17.00
C MET A 11 -12.01 6.22 -16.86
N THR A 12 -11.67 7.06 -17.83
CA THR A 12 -12.15 8.43 -17.93
C THR A 12 -12.87 8.62 -19.26
N VAL A 13 -14.11 9.09 -19.20
CA VAL A 13 -14.85 9.49 -20.41
C VAL A 13 -14.33 10.87 -20.83
N SER A 14 -13.77 10.96 -22.02
CA SER A 14 -13.24 12.21 -22.58
C SER A 14 -14.28 12.99 -23.37
N GLU A 15 -15.23 12.29 -24.01
CA GLU A 15 -16.25 12.89 -24.84
C GLU A 15 -17.50 12.02 -24.87
N ALA A 16 -18.67 12.63 -24.85
CA ALA A 16 -19.94 11.96 -25.06
C ALA A 16 -20.81 12.84 -25.97
N ASP A 17 -21.10 12.36 -27.15
CA ASP A 17 -22.00 13.01 -28.12
C ASP A 17 -23.26 12.16 -28.25
N CYS A 18 -24.43 12.81 -28.05
CA CYS A 18 -25.72 12.14 -28.14
C CYS A 18 -26.60 12.89 -29.13
N ARG A 19 -27.13 12.19 -30.10
CA ARG A 19 -28.01 12.75 -31.16
C ARG A 19 -29.33 12.01 -31.21
N LEU A 20 -30.40 12.78 -31.31
CA LEU A 20 -31.73 12.23 -31.58
C LEU A 20 -31.88 12.02 -33.08
N GLU A 21 -32.04 10.77 -33.49
CA GLU A 21 -32.28 10.39 -34.87
C GLU A 21 -33.73 10.70 -35.29
N SER A 22 -33.97 10.75 -36.60
CA SER A 22 -35.29 11.10 -37.17
C SER A 22 -36.40 10.08 -36.88
N ASP A 23 -36.04 8.86 -36.50
CA ASP A 23 -36.93 7.79 -36.09
C ASP A 23 -37.27 7.79 -34.58
N GLY A 24 -36.77 8.79 -33.83
CA GLY A 24 -36.94 8.91 -32.40
C GLY A 24 -35.95 8.10 -31.57
N MET A 25 -34.96 7.45 -32.20
CA MET A 25 -33.87 6.75 -31.51
C MET A 25 -32.79 7.74 -31.04
N LEU A 26 -32.17 7.46 -29.91
CA LEU A 26 -31.03 8.20 -29.40
C LEU A 26 -29.75 7.47 -29.76
N SER A 27 -28.92 8.06 -30.59
CA SER A 27 -27.57 7.59 -30.91
C SER A 27 -26.58 8.29 -30.00
N CYS A 28 -25.77 7.50 -29.24
CA CYS A 28 -24.76 8.05 -28.36
C CYS A 28 -23.39 7.48 -28.72
N THR A 29 -22.42 8.37 -28.93
CA THR A 29 -21.00 8.01 -29.10
C THR A 29 -20.22 8.46 -27.89
N ILE A 30 -19.51 7.53 -27.26
CA ILE A 30 -18.71 7.79 -26.05
C ILE A 30 -17.27 7.46 -26.36
N SER A 31 -16.37 8.43 -26.16
CA SER A 31 -14.93 8.24 -26.20
C SER A 31 -14.41 8.15 -24.77
N ALA A 32 -13.69 7.06 -24.46
CA ALA A 32 -13.13 6.85 -23.13
C ALA A 32 -11.65 6.48 -23.23
N GLN A 33 -10.88 6.92 -22.27
CA GLN A 33 -9.48 6.55 -22.08
C GLN A 33 -9.37 5.64 -20.86
N ALA A 34 -8.70 4.50 -21.01
CA ALA A 34 -8.42 3.58 -19.92
C ALA A 34 -6.91 3.57 -19.62
N ILE A 35 -6.56 3.76 -18.35
CA ILE A 35 -5.20 3.59 -17.84
C ILE A 35 -5.19 2.30 -17.03
N VAL A 36 -4.34 1.37 -17.43
CA VAL A 36 -4.17 0.08 -16.74
C VAL A 36 -2.87 0.13 -15.94
N LEU A 37 -2.98 -0.01 -14.62
CA LEU A 37 -1.86 -0.11 -13.71
C LEU A 37 -1.63 -1.59 -13.37
N LEU A 38 -0.47 -2.10 -13.76
CA LEU A 38 -0.03 -3.44 -13.40
C LEU A 38 0.94 -3.33 -12.21
N ARG A 39 0.62 -4.03 -11.14
CA ARG A 39 1.46 -4.13 -9.95
C ARG A 39 1.94 -5.56 -9.83
N GLN A 40 3.24 -5.75 -9.72
CA GLN A 40 3.86 -7.08 -9.56
C GLN A 40 4.73 -7.09 -8.32
N GLU A 41 4.52 -8.06 -7.45
CA GLU A 41 5.40 -8.32 -6.32
C GLU A 41 6.69 -8.98 -6.82
N ARG A 42 7.84 -8.49 -6.36
CA ARG A 42 9.16 -9.08 -6.64
C ARG A 42 9.87 -9.37 -5.33
N ARG A 43 10.44 -10.55 -5.23
CA ARG A 43 11.35 -10.91 -4.14
C ARG A 43 12.75 -10.45 -4.50
N LEU A 44 13.31 -9.58 -3.68
CA LEU A 44 14.69 -9.15 -3.78
C LEU A 44 15.53 -9.94 -2.76
N ARG A 45 16.72 -10.36 -3.18
CA ARG A 45 17.72 -10.95 -2.28
C ARG A 45 18.84 -9.95 -2.13
N CYS A 46 19.12 -9.55 -0.90
CA CYS A 46 20.16 -8.59 -0.57
C CYS A 46 21.13 -9.23 0.41
N ILE A 47 22.39 -8.85 0.32
CA ILE A 47 23.42 -9.24 1.30
C ILE A 47 23.41 -8.18 2.38
N GLU A 48 22.99 -8.56 3.58
CA GLU A 48 22.91 -7.65 4.73
C GLU A 48 24.16 -7.75 5.61
N ASP A 49 24.77 -8.91 5.65
CA ASP A 49 25.96 -9.19 6.48
C ASP A 49 26.88 -10.20 5.81
N MET A 50 28.16 -10.11 6.11
CA MET A 50 29.18 -11.00 5.56
C MET A 50 30.38 -11.03 6.49
N TYR A 51 31.04 -12.18 6.59
CA TYR A 51 32.33 -12.31 7.25
C TYR A 51 33.24 -13.29 6.54
N LEU A 52 34.52 -13.17 6.75
CA LEU A 52 35.53 -14.10 6.25
C LEU A 52 36.54 -14.40 7.38
N PRO A 53 36.75 -15.67 7.76
CA PRO A 53 37.77 -16.04 8.78
C PRO A 53 39.15 -15.53 8.39
N GLY A 54 39.91 -15.04 9.35
CA GLY A 54 41.27 -14.55 9.15
C GLY A 54 41.38 -13.26 8.29
N LYS A 55 40.28 -12.61 7.97
CA LYS A 55 40.27 -11.35 7.21
C LYS A 55 39.43 -10.30 7.90
N GLU A 56 39.80 -9.05 7.69
CA GLU A 56 38.98 -7.90 8.04
C GLU A 56 38.23 -7.43 6.79
N LEU A 57 36.92 -7.28 6.93
CA LEU A 57 36.06 -6.82 5.85
C LEU A 57 35.63 -5.39 6.09
N ALA A 58 36.00 -4.46 5.22
CA ALA A 58 35.48 -3.11 5.20
C ALA A 58 34.32 -3.09 4.20
N ALA A 59 33.08 -3.20 4.71
CA ALA A 59 31.87 -3.18 3.91
C ALA A 59 31.32 -1.75 3.81
N GLN A 60 30.95 -1.35 2.60
CA GLN A 60 30.13 -0.17 2.37
C GLN A 60 28.67 -0.61 2.35
N ALA A 61 27.90 -0.11 3.30
CA ALA A 61 26.49 -0.42 3.42
C ALA A 61 25.66 0.75 2.91
N GLU A 62 24.67 0.46 2.08
CA GLU A 62 23.65 1.38 1.63
C GLU A 62 22.32 1.04 2.29
N HIS A 63 21.60 2.06 2.76
CA HIS A 63 20.27 1.90 3.27
C HIS A 63 19.27 2.11 2.15
N LEU A 64 18.58 1.04 1.78
CA LEU A 64 17.52 1.06 0.80
C LEU A 64 16.17 1.16 1.53
N VAL A 65 15.39 2.16 1.14
CA VAL A 65 14.02 2.32 1.63
C VAL A 65 13.09 1.87 0.54
N LEU A 66 12.43 0.74 0.75
CA LEU A 66 11.36 0.27 -0.14
C LEU A 66 10.00 0.58 0.49
N GLN A 67 9.10 1.04 -0.35
CA GLN A 67 7.70 1.04 0.00
C GLN A 67 7.16 -0.35 -0.28
N ASN A 68 6.79 -1.06 0.78
CA ASN A 68 6.01 -2.28 0.63
C ASN A 68 4.65 -1.89 0.06
N MET A 69 4.14 -2.69 -0.87
CA MET A 69 2.80 -2.45 -1.39
C MET A 69 1.80 -2.85 -0.33
N PRO A 70 0.97 -1.90 0.09
CA PRO A 70 0.00 -2.14 1.14
C PRO A 70 -1.08 -3.10 0.67
N SER A 71 -1.60 -3.87 1.59
CA SER A 71 -2.89 -4.50 1.42
C SER A 71 -3.95 -3.38 1.36
N ALA A 72 -4.55 -3.20 0.21
CA ALA A 72 -5.67 -2.29 0.08
C ALA A 72 -6.90 -2.90 0.75
N GLN A 73 -7.39 -2.28 1.83
CA GLN A 73 -8.63 -2.68 2.50
C GLN A 73 -9.80 -1.93 1.87
N PRO A 74 -10.80 -2.63 1.30
CA PRO A 74 -11.96 -1.96 0.74
C PRO A 74 -12.77 -1.30 1.85
N PHE A 75 -13.27 -0.10 1.58
CA PHE A 75 -14.17 0.59 2.48
C PHE A 75 -15.35 1.19 1.74
N THR A 76 -16.44 1.41 2.48
CA THR A 76 -17.61 2.14 2.03
C THR A 76 -17.99 3.15 3.10
N SER A 77 -18.23 4.37 2.69
CA SER A 77 -18.67 5.45 3.59
C SER A 77 -19.78 6.26 2.95
N GLU A 78 -20.63 6.83 3.78
CA GLU A 78 -21.80 7.59 3.33
C GLU A 78 -21.88 8.93 4.05
N GLY A 79 -22.26 9.96 3.29
CA GLY A 79 -22.51 11.30 3.80
C GLY A 79 -23.69 11.94 3.09
N SER A 80 -24.37 12.85 3.77
CA SER A 80 -25.54 13.53 3.24
C SER A 80 -25.41 15.04 3.37
N GLU A 81 -25.96 15.75 2.39
CA GLU A 81 -25.98 17.21 2.33
C GLU A 81 -27.31 17.70 1.73
N THR A 82 -27.77 18.86 2.15
CA THR A 82 -28.99 19.47 1.61
C THR A 82 -28.64 20.54 0.60
N LEU A 83 -29.09 20.36 -0.63
CA LEU A 83 -28.91 21.33 -1.70
C LEU A 83 -30.19 22.18 -1.87
N GLN A 84 -30.02 23.49 -1.97
CA GLN A 84 -31.10 24.40 -2.33
C GLN A 84 -31.27 24.46 -3.85
N THR A 85 -32.52 24.42 -4.31
CA THR A 85 -32.93 24.51 -5.71
C THR A 85 -33.59 25.86 -6.00
N ALA A 86 -33.54 26.29 -7.24
CA ALA A 86 -34.22 27.52 -7.68
C ALA A 86 -35.75 27.34 -7.76
N GLN A 87 -36.22 26.15 -8.07
CA GLN A 87 -37.62 25.80 -8.25
C GLN A 87 -38.03 24.67 -7.32
N HIS A 88 -39.32 24.51 -7.10
CA HIS A 88 -39.85 23.38 -6.35
C HIS A 88 -39.53 22.07 -7.03
N VAL A 89 -39.19 21.03 -6.26
CA VAL A 89 -38.82 19.72 -6.74
C VAL A 89 -40.01 18.77 -6.70
N SER A 90 -40.57 18.48 -7.88
CA SER A 90 -41.65 17.50 -7.98
C SER A 90 -41.14 16.08 -8.03
N HIS A 91 -40.10 15.83 -8.84
CA HIS A 91 -39.52 14.50 -9.01
C HIS A 91 -38.06 14.57 -9.36
N VAL A 92 -37.23 13.73 -8.70
CA VAL A 92 -35.80 13.58 -9.03
C VAL A 92 -35.65 12.51 -10.11
N ILE A 93 -35.00 12.86 -11.23
CA ILE A 93 -34.77 11.95 -12.35
C ILE A 93 -33.48 11.19 -12.16
N ALA A 94 -32.40 11.92 -11.87
CA ALA A 94 -31.06 11.32 -11.75
C ALA A 94 -30.18 12.16 -10.81
N ALA A 95 -29.28 11.48 -10.10
CA ALA A 95 -28.22 12.12 -9.35
C ALA A 95 -26.89 11.41 -9.68
N GLN A 96 -25.84 12.20 -9.89
CA GLN A 96 -24.50 11.72 -10.17
C GLN A 96 -23.49 12.46 -9.32
N ALA A 97 -22.45 11.77 -8.90
CA ALA A 97 -21.32 12.37 -8.19
C ALA A 97 -20.00 11.86 -8.76
N VAL A 98 -19.03 12.75 -8.81
CA VAL A 98 -17.64 12.44 -9.16
C VAL A 98 -16.72 12.95 -8.05
N CYS A 99 -15.67 12.21 -7.74
CA CYS A 99 -14.68 12.64 -6.77
C CYS A 99 -13.77 13.71 -7.39
N CYS A 100 -13.83 14.94 -6.86
CA CYS A 100 -12.94 16.03 -7.24
C CYS A 100 -11.73 16.14 -6.30
N GLY A 101 -11.72 15.42 -5.21
CA GLY A 101 -10.64 15.33 -4.24
C GLY A 101 -11.11 14.73 -2.93
N ALA A 102 -10.20 14.05 -2.26
CA ALA A 102 -10.44 13.46 -0.95
C ALA A 102 -9.22 13.69 -0.06
N LYS A 103 -9.46 13.85 1.23
CA LYS A 103 -8.42 14.02 2.23
C LYS A 103 -8.89 13.45 3.56
N ARG A 104 -8.06 12.64 4.19
CA ARG A 104 -8.24 12.23 5.57
C ARG A 104 -8.02 13.43 6.50
N VAL A 105 -8.99 13.76 7.33
CA VAL A 105 -8.94 14.92 8.23
C VAL A 105 -8.57 14.49 9.64
N SER A 106 -9.05 13.32 10.06
CA SER A 106 -8.76 12.72 11.36
C SER A 106 -8.66 11.19 11.23
N GLU A 107 -8.45 10.50 12.32
CA GLU A 107 -8.46 9.04 12.37
C GLU A 107 -9.82 8.42 11.99
N SER A 108 -10.90 9.20 12.17
CA SER A 108 -12.27 8.73 11.98
C SER A 108 -13.06 9.49 10.91
N GLU A 109 -12.41 10.42 10.18
CA GLU A 109 -13.12 11.30 9.25
C GLU A 109 -12.38 11.46 7.92
N LEU A 110 -13.14 11.33 6.84
CA LEU A 110 -12.74 11.58 5.47
C LEU A 110 -13.51 12.78 4.91
N GLN A 111 -12.81 13.80 4.48
CA GLN A 111 -13.40 14.93 3.75
C GLN A 111 -13.28 14.66 2.24
N ILE A 112 -14.43 14.72 1.56
CA ILE A 112 -14.54 14.55 0.10
C ILE A 112 -15.06 15.83 -0.51
N LYS A 113 -14.50 16.25 -1.64
CA LYS A 113 -15.08 17.25 -2.52
C LYS A 113 -15.76 16.50 -3.67
N ALA A 114 -17.09 16.46 -3.65
CA ALA A 114 -17.89 15.79 -4.66
C ALA A 114 -18.42 16.79 -5.68
N GLY A 115 -18.09 16.62 -6.96
CA GLY A 115 -18.77 17.29 -8.06
C GLY A 115 -20.11 16.59 -8.31
N VAL A 116 -21.19 17.25 -8.00
CA VAL A 116 -22.54 16.67 -8.02
C VAL A 116 -23.37 17.29 -9.13
N ARG A 117 -24.14 16.47 -9.82
CA ARG A 117 -25.18 16.88 -10.78
C ARG A 117 -26.47 16.14 -10.47
N VAL A 118 -27.54 16.90 -10.23
CA VAL A 118 -28.88 16.37 -10.01
C VAL A 118 -29.83 16.92 -11.07
N LEU A 119 -30.55 16.03 -11.74
CA LEU A 119 -31.64 16.35 -12.67
C LEU A 119 -32.97 16.10 -12.00
N TYR A 120 -33.88 17.07 -12.07
CA TYR A 120 -35.20 16.99 -11.48
C TYR A 120 -36.27 17.68 -12.34
N LEU A 121 -37.52 17.31 -12.13
CA LEU A 121 -38.68 18.01 -12.66
C LEU A 121 -39.19 19.00 -11.63
N SER A 122 -39.53 20.22 -12.10
CA SER A 122 -40.27 21.18 -11.30
C SER A 122 -41.77 20.81 -11.30
N ASP A 123 -42.59 21.54 -10.49
CA ASP A 123 -44.05 21.37 -10.50
C ASP A 123 -44.67 21.68 -11.86
N GLU A 124 -44.03 22.56 -12.62
CA GLU A 124 -44.44 22.89 -14.02
C GLU A 124 -43.98 21.85 -15.04
N GLN A 125 -43.47 20.68 -14.58
CA GLN A 125 -42.92 19.61 -15.39
C GLN A 125 -41.73 20.04 -16.27
N GLN A 126 -41.02 21.11 -15.86
CA GLN A 126 -39.80 21.55 -16.55
C GLN A 126 -38.61 20.78 -16.06
N LEU A 127 -37.73 20.37 -16.96
CA LEU A 127 -36.48 19.72 -16.61
C LEU A 127 -35.48 20.75 -16.11
N CYS A 128 -35.04 20.56 -14.86
CA CYS A 128 -34.10 21.42 -14.14
C CYS A 128 -32.85 20.64 -13.77
N ALA A 129 -31.76 21.35 -13.61
CA ALA A 129 -30.48 20.77 -13.17
C ALA A 129 -29.83 21.62 -12.09
N VAL A 130 -29.26 20.96 -11.09
CA VAL A 130 -28.34 21.55 -10.13
C VAL A 130 -26.97 20.90 -10.30
N GLN A 131 -25.95 21.73 -10.48
CA GLN A 131 -24.57 21.28 -10.55
C GLN A 131 -23.72 22.10 -9.56
N ARG A 132 -23.05 21.41 -8.63
CA ARG A 132 -22.20 22.04 -7.58
C ARG A 132 -21.07 21.13 -7.16
N ILE A 133 -20.04 21.74 -6.59
CA ILE A 133 -19.02 21.03 -5.80
C ILE A 133 -19.47 21.11 -4.33
N VAL A 134 -19.67 19.95 -3.74
CA VAL A 134 -20.17 19.79 -2.36
C VAL A 134 -19.03 19.21 -1.51
N PRO A 135 -18.58 19.92 -0.46
CA PRO A 135 -17.70 19.35 0.53
C PRO A 135 -18.53 18.51 1.50
N LEU A 136 -18.10 17.26 1.71
CA LEU A 136 -18.74 16.32 2.63
C LEU A 136 -17.70 15.76 3.58
N THR A 137 -18.08 15.62 4.85
CA THR A 137 -17.33 14.86 5.83
C THR A 137 -18.06 13.55 6.08
N MET A 138 -17.33 12.45 5.96
CA MET A 138 -17.86 11.09 6.07
C MET A 138 -17.10 10.32 7.13
N PRO A 139 -17.73 9.34 7.82
CA PRO A 139 -17.03 8.42 8.70
C PRO A 139 -15.94 7.66 7.95
N TYR A 140 -14.77 7.48 8.59
CA TYR A 140 -13.66 6.73 8.00
C TYR A 140 -12.88 6.03 9.11
N SER A 141 -12.90 4.71 9.13
CA SER A 141 -12.31 3.89 10.20
C SER A 141 -11.00 3.19 9.79
N GLU A 142 -10.60 3.33 8.52
CA GLU A 142 -9.44 2.62 8.00
C GLU A 142 -8.12 3.30 8.37
N ALA A 143 -7.09 2.50 8.62
CA ALA A 143 -5.79 3.01 9.02
C ALA A 143 -4.98 3.67 7.88
N GLY A 144 -5.35 3.41 6.61
CA GLY A 144 -4.64 3.89 5.43
C GLY A 144 -5.18 5.18 4.85
N GLU A 145 -4.50 5.68 3.81
CA GLU A 145 -5.01 6.77 2.99
C GLU A 145 -6.02 6.24 1.96
N PRO A 146 -7.09 6.99 1.67
CA PRO A 146 -8.09 6.58 0.71
C PRO A 146 -7.56 6.66 -0.72
N GLU A 147 -7.63 5.55 -1.45
CA GLU A 147 -7.28 5.44 -2.86
C GLU A 147 -8.47 4.94 -3.67
N GLU A 148 -8.46 5.22 -4.98
CA GLU A 148 -9.42 4.71 -5.97
C GLU A 148 -10.89 4.99 -5.62
N LEU A 149 -11.18 6.22 -5.15
CA LEU A 149 -12.53 6.61 -4.74
C LEU A 149 -13.49 6.70 -5.93
N THR A 150 -14.54 5.93 -5.85
CA THR A 150 -15.74 6.03 -6.70
C THR A 150 -16.91 6.55 -5.89
N LEU A 151 -17.64 7.52 -6.44
CA LEU A 151 -18.81 8.08 -5.78
C LEU A 151 -20.09 7.67 -6.52
N SER A 152 -21.10 7.29 -5.75
CA SER A 152 -22.47 7.20 -6.23
C SER A 152 -23.34 8.21 -5.47
N ALA A 153 -24.34 8.74 -6.12
CA ALA A 153 -25.23 9.72 -5.52
C ALA A 153 -26.70 9.33 -5.66
N ARG A 154 -27.45 9.60 -4.61
CA ARG A 154 -28.91 9.58 -4.61
C ARG A 154 -29.42 10.92 -4.14
N ALA A 155 -30.52 11.40 -4.71
CA ALA A 155 -31.15 12.61 -4.26
C ALA A 155 -32.65 12.38 -4.11
N THR A 156 -33.23 13.00 -3.08
CA THR A 156 -34.67 12.99 -2.84
C THR A 156 -35.14 14.41 -2.58
N ALA A 157 -36.39 14.73 -2.88
CA ALA A 157 -36.95 16.01 -2.57
C ALA A 157 -37.00 16.22 -1.02
N ALA A 158 -36.60 17.39 -0.55
CA ALA A 158 -36.57 17.76 0.86
C ALA A 158 -37.14 19.16 1.05
N GLY A 159 -38.39 19.24 1.52
CA GLY A 159 -39.12 20.48 1.60
C GLY A 159 -39.51 21.07 0.23
N GLU A 160 -39.86 22.35 0.19
CA GLU A 160 -40.38 22.99 -1.03
C GLU A 160 -39.30 23.21 -2.09
N ARG A 161 -38.09 23.59 -1.69
CA ARG A 161 -36.96 23.93 -2.61
C ARG A 161 -35.66 23.31 -2.15
N GLY A 162 -35.72 22.05 -1.76
CA GLY A 162 -34.54 21.33 -1.30
C GLY A 162 -34.40 19.97 -1.90
N LEU A 163 -33.16 19.51 -1.99
CA LEU A 163 -32.78 18.16 -2.34
C LEU A 163 -31.91 17.61 -1.23
N LEU A 164 -32.33 16.54 -0.58
CA LEU A 164 -31.46 15.75 0.28
C LEU A 164 -30.61 14.87 -0.64
N LEU A 165 -29.34 15.15 -0.68
CA LEU A 165 -28.33 14.40 -1.42
C LEU A 165 -27.63 13.43 -0.48
N THR A 166 -27.59 12.16 -0.84
CA THR A 166 -26.81 11.13 -0.18
C THR A 166 -25.74 10.65 -1.13
N ILE A 167 -24.49 10.70 -0.70
CA ILE A 167 -23.32 10.26 -1.47
C ILE A 167 -22.69 9.08 -0.76
N THR A 168 -22.53 7.98 -1.49
CA THR A 168 -21.80 6.82 -1.04
C THR A 168 -20.44 6.81 -1.73
N ALA A 169 -19.36 6.77 -0.93
CA ALA A 169 -18.00 6.63 -1.39
C ALA A 169 -17.54 5.19 -1.22
N ASN A 170 -17.06 4.59 -2.27
CA ASN A 170 -16.41 3.28 -2.27
C ASN A 170 -14.96 3.46 -2.70
N GLY A 171 -14.03 2.84 -1.99
CA GLY A 171 -12.61 2.94 -2.28
C GLY A 171 -11.81 1.89 -1.56
N ALA A 172 -10.51 2.03 -1.60
CA ALA A 172 -9.57 1.21 -0.89
C ALA A 172 -8.71 2.08 0.03
N ALA A 173 -8.49 1.61 1.25
CA ALA A 173 -7.56 2.23 2.20
C ALA A 173 -6.19 1.58 2.03
N ALA A 174 -5.20 2.35 1.64
CA ALA A 174 -3.84 1.89 1.43
C ALA A 174 -2.93 2.31 2.59
N THR A 175 -2.36 1.33 3.30
CA THR A 175 -1.31 1.59 4.30
C THR A 175 0.05 1.50 3.63
N GLN A 176 0.85 2.55 3.67
CA GLN A 176 2.21 2.52 3.17
C GLN A 176 3.16 2.08 4.29
N GLU A 177 3.62 0.85 4.25
CA GLU A 177 4.74 0.42 5.07
C GLU A 177 6.05 0.72 4.36
N ARG A 178 6.92 1.46 5.05
CA ARG A 178 8.30 1.66 4.61
C ARG A 178 9.17 0.61 5.28
N VAL A 179 9.76 -0.26 4.50
CA VAL A 179 10.75 -1.23 4.97
C VAL A 179 12.14 -0.68 4.62
N THR A 180 12.94 -0.44 5.64
CA THR A 180 14.34 -0.05 5.46
C THR A 180 15.19 -1.29 5.67
N PHE A 181 16.04 -1.61 4.72
CA PHE A 181 17.02 -2.66 4.86
C PHE A 181 18.40 -2.19 4.44
N CYS A 182 19.41 -2.82 5.04
CA CYS A 182 20.80 -2.57 4.75
C CYS A 182 21.25 -3.53 3.64
N HIS A 183 21.94 -2.99 2.66
CA HIS A 183 22.53 -3.75 1.55
C HIS A 183 24.01 -3.43 1.44
N ILE A 184 24.86 -4.46 1.39
CA ILE A 184 26.29 -4.28 1.16
C ILE A 184 26.50 -4.06 -0.35
N SER A 185 26.92 -2.84 -0.72
CA SER A 185 27.15 -2.44 -2.12
C SER A 185 28.59 -2.62 -2.58
N ALA A 186 29.56 -2.54 -1.65
CA ALA A 186 30.96 -2.74 -1.94
C ALA A 186 31.69 -3.40 -0.77
N LEU A 187 32.75 -4.12 -1.04
CA LEU A 187 33.55 -4.85 -0.08
C LEU A 187 35.03 -4.69 -0.37
N GLU A 188 35.80 -4.33 0.65
CA GLU A 188 37.25 -4.33 0.65
C GLU A 188 37.74 -5.39 1.64
N ILE A 189 38.60 -6.29 1.20
CA ILE A 189 39.18 -7.36 2.03
C ILE A 189 40.58 -6.95 2.46
N LYS A 190 40.79 -6.85 3.76
CA LYS A 190 42.10 -6.54 4.36
C LYS A 190 42.64 -7.76 5.14
N PRO A 191 43.97 -7.97 5.15
CA PRO A 191 44.54 -8.98 6.04
C PRO A 191 44.25 -8.55 7.50
N LYS A 192 43.71 -9.47 8.30
CA LYS A 192 43.54 -9.26 9.72
C LYS A 192 44.83 -9.60 10.43
N GLU A 193 45.34 -8.71 11.27
CA GLU A 193 46.42 -9.08 12.17
C GLU A 193 45.90 -10.15 13.14
N SER A 194 46.60 -11.31 13.19
CA SER A 194 46.20 -12.43 14.07
C SER A 194 46.23 -11.99 15.52
N SER A 195 45.10 -11.84 16.14
CA SER A 195 44.95 -11.48 17.55
C SER A 195 44.93 -12.71 18.47
N HIS A 196 44.91 -13.91 17.90
CA HIS A 196 44.81 -15.15 18.64
C HIS A 196 46.20 -15.77 18.84
N ASN A 197 46.94 -15.32 19.86
CA ASN A 197 48.25 -15.81 20.23
C ASN A 197 48.29 -17.35 20.45
N GLY A 198 48.21 -18.14 19.35
CA GLY A 198 48.31 -19.60 19.41
C GLY A 198 47.09 -20.33 19.99
N VAL A 199 45.97 -19.66 20.21
CA VAL A 199 44.71 -20.30 20.66
C VAL A 199 44.03 -20.94 19.47
N THR A 200 43.95 -22.26 19.41
CA THR A 200 43.32 -23.05 18.34
C THR A 200 41.90 -23.51 18.69
N LEU A 201 41.50 -23.41 19.96
CA LEU A 201 40.21 -23.87 20.45
C LEU A 201 39.67 -22.98 21.55
N VAL A 202 38.45 -22.58 21.48
CA VAL A 202 37.73 -21.84 22.51
C VAL A 202 36.52 -22.63 23.00
N LEU A 203 36.30 -22.68 24.28
CA LEU A 203 35.11 -23.23 24.90
C LEU A 203 34.17 -22.07 25.27
N LYS A 204 32.98 -22.02 24.66
CA LYS A 204 32.00 -20.96 24.88
C LYS A 204 30.71 -21.53 25.48
N GLN A 205 30.29 -20.96 26.60
CA GLN A 205 28.94 -21.22 27.15
C GLN A 205 27.92 -20.34 26.47
N ILE A 206 26.91 -20.96 25.91
CA ILE A 206 25.75 -20.28 25.32
C ILE A 206 24.65 -20.19 26.37
N ASN A 207 24.23 -18.98 26.70
CA ASN A 207 23.13 -18.71 27.61
C ASN A 207 21.96 -18.14 26.80
N GLY A 208 20.92 -18.93 26.61
CA GLY A 208 19.82 -18.59 25.73
C GLY A 208 20.01 -19.17 24.32
N GLU A 209 19.42 -18.54 23.32
CA GLU A 209 19.50 -18.94 21.91
C GLU A 209 20.46 -18.02 21.17
N GLU A 210 21.49 -18.57 20.54
CA GLU A 210 22.44 -17.83 19.68
C GLU A 210 22.52 -18.50 18.28
N ARG A 211 22.63 -17.68 17.24
CA ARG A 211 22.82 -18.17 15.86
C ARG A 211 24.28 -18.60 15.66
N LEU A 212 24.48 -19.74 15.02
CA LEU A 212 25.83 -20.24 14.70
C LEU A 212 26.61 -19.25 13.84
N TRP A 213 25.92 -18.53 12.93
CA TRP A 213 26.49 -17.44 12.14
C TRP A 213 27.18 -16.38 13.02
N ASP A 214 26.47 -15.86 14.04
CA ASP A 214 27.00 -14.81 14.91
C ASP A 214 28.16 -15.30 15.75
N ILE A 215 28.09 -16.55 16.23
CA ILE A 215 29.15 -17.19 16.97
C ILE A 215 30.40 -17.35 16.08
N ALA A 216 30.23 -17.87 14.88
CA ALA A 216 31.31 -18.10 13.93
C ALA A 216 31.99 -16.78 13.51
N LYS A 217 31.21 -15.75 13.21
CA LYS A 217 31.67 -14.40 12.87
C LYS A 217 32.52 -13.79 14.01
N ASN A 218 31.99 -13.85 15.24
CA ASN A 218 32.66 -13.27 16.42
C ASN A 218 33.94 -14.00 16.78
N CYS A 219 34.00 -15.30 16.56
CA CYS A 219 35.17 -16.15 16.89
C CYS A 219 36.15 -16.30 15.70
N GLY A 220 35.84 -15.73 14.51
CA GLY A 220 36.73 -15.83 13.35
C GLY A 220 36.85 -17.23 12.76
N THR A 221 35.78 -18.02 12.83
CA THR A 221 35.73 -19.41 12.34
C THR A 221 34.58 -19.59 11.36
N THR A 222 34.27 -20.80 10.95
CA THR A 222 33.12 -21.12 10.08
C THR A 222 32.05 -21.86 10.87
N GLU A 223 30.78 -21.68 10.49
CA GLU A 223 29.69 -22.46 11.09
C GLU A 223 29.92 -23.98 10.92
N GLN A 224 30.48 -24.40 9.78
CA GLN A 224 30.78 -25.78 9.52
C GLN A 224 31.85 -26.33 10.49
N ALA A 225 32.88 -25.56 10.81
CA ALA A 225 33.89 -25.96 11.78
C ALA A 225 33.26 -26.13 13.16
N ILE A 226 32.36 -25.24 13.57
CA ILE A 226 31.63 -25.36 14.85
C ILE A 226 30.72 -26.60 14.82
N ARG A 227 29.99 -26.84 13.75
CA ARG A 227 29.12 -28.03 13.63
C ARG A 227 29.91 -29.32 13.71
N CYS A 228 31.03 -29.42 13.02
CA CYS A 228 31.88 -30.61 13.06
C CYS A 228 32.51 -30.83 14.44
N ALA A 229 32.93 -29.78 15.12
CA ALA A 229 33.56 -29.91 16.45
C ALA A 229 32.58 -30.28 17.57
N ASN A 230 31.26 -30.09 17.35
CA ASN A 230 30.23 -30.33 18.36
C ASN A 230 29.18 -31.37 17.93
N ASP A 231 29.42 -32.12 16.85
CA ASP A 231 28.49 -33.11 16.32
C ASP A 231 27.08 -32.57 16.07
N LEU A 232 26.98 -31.28 15.64
CA LEU A 232 25.69 -30.64 15.34
C LEU A 232 25.15 -31.04 13.97
N PRO A 233 23.82 -31.11 13.82
CA PRO A 233 23.19 -31.36 12.53
C PRO A 233 23.58 -30.31 11.47
N ALA A 234 23.63 -30.70 10.19
CA ALA A 234 23.98 -29.80 9.10
C ALA A 234 23.02 -28.62 8.96
N GLU A 235 21.75 -28.82 9.31
CA GLU A 235 20.68 -27.85 9.26
C GLU A 235 20.58 -26.97 10.52
N ALA A 236 21.41 -27.21 11.54
CA ALA A 236 21.39 -26.40 12.77
C ALA A 236 21.80 -24.95 12.45
N GLU A 237 20.88 -24.01 12.64
CA GLU A 237 21.13 -22.58 12.47
C GLU A 237 21.37 -21.87 13.82
N CYS A 238 20.77 -22.39 14.89
CA CYS A 238 20.85 -21.85 16.25
C CYS A 238 21.26 -22.93 17.24
N VAL A 239 21.85 -22.50 18.35
CA VAL A 239 22.19 -23.35 19.50
C VAL A 239 21.64 -22.71 20.76
N GLN A 240 21.11 -23.52 21.67
CA GLN A 240 20.49 -23.05 22.90
C GLN A 240 21.06 -23.73 24.14
N ASN A 241 21.42 -22.93 25.13
CA ASN A 241 21.85 -23.38 26.46
C ASN A 241 22.89 -24.52 26.43
N ALA A 242 23.88 -24.40 25.56
CA ALA A 242 24.90 -25.43 25.34
C ALA A 242 26.32 -24.90 25.57
N MET A 243 27.25 -25.81 25.81
CA MET A 243 28.68 -25.50 25.81
C MET A 243 29.26 -25.94 24.46
N LEU A 244 29.84 -25.01 23.71
CA LEU A 244 30.37 -25.25 22.38
C LEU A 244 31.90 -25.23 22.38
N LEU A 245 32.48 -26.18 21.66
CA LEU A 245 33.86 -26.17 21.21
C LEU A 245 33.95 -25.36 19.90
N ILE A 246 34.72 -24.29 19.88
CA ILE A 246 34.86 -23.39 18.77
C ILE A 246 36.32 -23.46 18.26
N PRO A 247 36.58 -24.13 17.12
CA PRO A 247 37.87 -24.11 16.49
C PRO A 247 38.18 -22.73 15.92
N ILE A 248 39.32 -22.16 16.24
CA ILE A 248 39.78 -20.90 15.65
C ILE A 248 40.57 -21.22 14.39
N GLN A 249 40.28 -20.55 13.30
CA GLN A 249 41.00 -20.67 12.04
C GLN A 249 41.86 -19.42 11.84
N ASP A 250 43.19 -19.63 11.70
CA ASP A 250 44.14 -18.57 11.33
C ASP A 250 44.09 -18.22 9.84
#